data_61fb4868442baf11c802f5722f637108
#
_entry.id   61fb4868442baf11c802f5722f637108
#
_cell.length_a   1.000
_cell.length_b   1.000
_cell.length_c   1.000
_cell.angle_alpha   90.00
_cell.angle_beta   90.00
_cell.angle_gamma   90.00
#
_symmetry.space_group_name_H-M   'P 1'
#
loop_
_entity.id
_entity.type
_entity.pdbx_description
1 polymer ?
#
loop_
_entity_poly.entity_id
_entity_poly.type
_entity_poly.pdbx_seq_one_letter_code
_entity_poly.pdbx_strand_id
1 'polypeptide(L)'
;STLHADSVSAVIDRLTTRPIELPASLLRNLDIIIFLEKTRKGDKLIRRIGKIIEVEGYDKKNNQLETNTVFEWMPAKDSFNIKDSHVIKKIADRAGWSVSELHQELMRRVKVLKWMQKNNIHNFIDVASIIHMYYINPQQLSTYMQSTKGN
;
A
#
# COMPACT_ATOMS: atom_id res chain seq x y z
N SER A 1 -8.89 8.46 1.49
CA SER A 1 -10.33 8.21 1.68
C SER A 1 -10.61 6.71 1.74
N THR A 2 -11.68 6.30 2.42
CA THR A 2 -12.14 4.91 2.50
C THR A 2 -13.52 4.79 1.87
N LEU A 3 -13.79 3.66 1.23
CA LEU A 3 -15.02 3.37 0.52
C LEU A 3 -15.42 1.91 0.72
N HIS A 4 -16.71 1.63 0.86
CA HIS A 4 -17.21 0.26 0.85
C HIS A 4 -17.42 -0.21 -0.59
N ALA A 5 -16.47 -0.98 -1.11
CA ALA A 5 -16.53 -1.61 -2.44
C ALA A 5 -15.66 -2.86 -2.44
N ASP A 6 -16.07 -3.87 -3.20
CA ASP A 6 -15.39 -5.17 -3.33
C ASP A 6 -14.69 -5.36 -4.68
N SER A 7 -14.92 -4.43 -5.60
CA SER A 7 -14.38 -4.48 -6.96
C SER A 7 -14.11 -3.08 -7.52
N VAL A 8 -13.29 -2.98 -8.55
CA VAL A 8 -13.04 -1.73 -9.27
C VAL A 8 -14.33 -1.16 -9.86
N SER A 9 -15.19 -2.01 -10.42
CA SER A 9 -16.50 -1.59 -10.92
C SER A 9 -17.34 -0.96 -9.81
N ALA A 10 -17.42 -1.60 -8.64
CA ALA A 10 -18.16 -1.06 -7.50
C ALA A 10 -17.58 0.26 -6.98
N VAL A 11 -16.25 0.48 -7.09
CA VAL A 11 -15.62 1.78 -6.81
C VAL A 11 -16.10 2.84 -7.78
N ILE A 12 -16.10 2.54 -9.09
CA ILE A 12 -16.57 3.45 -10.13
C ILE A 12 -18.03 3.82 -9.87
N ASP A 13 -18.90 2.83 -9.71
CA ASP A 13 -20.33 3.03 -9.50
C ASP A 13 -20.60 3.91 -8.28
N ARG A 14 -19.95 3.64 -7.16
CA ARG A 14 -20.13 4.44 -5.94
C ARG A 14 -19.64 5.87 -6.05
N LEU A 15 -18.57 6.11 -6.78
CA LEU A 15 -18.04 7.46 -6.95
C LEU A 15 -18.83 8.26 -7.98
N THR A 16 -19.39 7.61 -9.00
CA THR A 16 -20.09 8.30 -10.08
C THR A 16 -21.60 8.43 -9.88
N THR A 17 -22.18 7.70 -8.92
CA THR A 17 -23.62 7.77 -8.59
C THR A 17 -23.86 8.62 -7.34
N ARG A 18 -25.15 8.92 -7.07
CA ARG A 18 -25.57 9.63 -5.86
C ARG A 18 -25.14 8.88 -4.59
N PRO A 19 -24.72 9.61 -3.55
CA PRO A 19 -24.74 11.08 -3.40
C PRO A 19 -23.45 11.78 -3.89
N ILE A 20 -22.43 11.08 -4.39
CA ILE A 20 -21.11 11.64 -4.73
C ILE A 20 -21.14 12.31 -6.11
N GLU A 21 -21.68 11.64 -7.13
CA GLU A 21 -21.82 12.13 -8.51
C GLU A 21 -20.51 12.69 -9.12
N LEU A 22 -19.38 12.04 -8.81
CA LEU A 22 -18.09 12.45 -9.35
C LEU A 22 -18.07 12.24 -10.87
N PRO A 23 -17.69 13.24 -11.68
CA PRO A 23 -17.48 13.02 -13.10
C PRO A 23 -16.49 11.88 -13.36
N ALA A 24 -16.89 10.89 -14.15
CA ALA A 24 -16.07 9.68 -14.40
C ALA A 24 -14.65 10.02 -14.92
N SER A 25 -14.50 11.12 -15.66
CA SER A 25 -13.20 11.60 -16.13
C SER A 25 -12.22 11.96 -15.01
N LEU A 26 -12.70 12.23 -13.80
CA LEU A 26 -11.85 12.52 -12.64
C LEU A 26 -11.31 11.25 -11.96
N LEU A 27 -11.87 10.08 -12.26
CA LEU A 27 -11.39 8.80 -11.71
C LEU A 27 -9.95 8.49 -12.12
N ARG A 28 -9.50 9.01 -13.25
CA ARG A 28 -8.10 8.92 -13.70
C ARG A 28 -7.08 9.59 -12.75
N ASN A 29 -7.57 10.42 -11.81
CA ASN A 29 -6.72 11.07 -10.82
C ASN A 29 -6.47 10.18 -9.59
N LEU A 30 -7.12 9.02 -9.51
CA LEU A 30 -6.75 7.99 -8.56
C LEU A 30 -5.42 7.40 -9.01
N ASP A 31 -4.44 7.34 -8.12
CA ASP A 31 -3.18 6.63 -8.40
C ASP A 31 -3.27 5.15 -7.97
N ILE A 32 -3.88 4.88 -6.81
CA ILE A 32 -3.90 3.54 -6.20
C ILE A 32 -5.25 3.25 -5.54
N ILE A 33 -5.74 2.02 -5.73
CA ILE A 33 -6.88 1.45 -5.00
C ILE A 33 -6.37 0.26 -4.19
N ILE A 34 -6.64 0.26 -2.88
CA ILE A 34 -6.25 -0.83 -1.97
C ILE A 34 -7.51 -1.53 -1.48
N PHE A 35 -7.65 -2.82 -1.79
CA PHE A 35 -8.71 -3.67 -1.26
C PHE A 35 -8.24 -4.37 0.00
N LEU A 36 -9.01 -4.20 1.06
CA LEU A 36 -8.77 -4.85 2.34
C LEU A 36 -9.70 -6.05 2.50
N GLU A 37 -9.13 -7.19 2.83
CA GLU A 37 -9.88 -8.42 3.06
C GLU A 37 -9.88 -8.80 4.53
N LYS A 38 -11.02 -9.35 4.96
CA LYS A 38 -11.24 -9.92 6.28
C LYS A 38 -11.61 -11.38 6.11
N THR A 39 -10.77 -12.28 6.57
CA THR A 39 -10.96 -13.72 6.43
C THR A 39 -10.71 -14.45 7.74
N ARG A 40 -11.10 -15.71 7.82
CA ARG A 40 -10.81 -16.59 8.96
C ARG A 40 -9.68 -17.55 8.63
N LYS A 41 -8.75 -17.73 9.56
CA LYS A 41 -7.74 -18.79 9.53
C LYS A 41 -7.87 -19.59 10.82
N GLY A 42 -8.54 -20.75 10.74
CA GLY A 42 -9.07 -21.45 11.92
C GLY A 42 -10.06 -20.56 12.67
N ASP A 43 -9.90 -20.43 13.98
CA ASP A 43 -10.76 -19.60 14.85
C ASP A 43 -10.38 -18.11 14.85
N LYS A 44 -9.26 -17.77 14.24
CA LYS A 44 -8.76 -16.38 14.23
C LYS A 44 -9.25 -15.61 13.03
N LEU A 45 -9.81 -14.42 13.31
CA LEU A 45 -10.13 -13.43 12.29
C LEU A 45 -8.86 -12.68 11.92
N ILE A 46 -8.48 -12.74 10.65
CA ILE A 46 -7.32 -12.03 10.12
C ILE A 46 -7.75 -10.99 9.09
N ARG A 47 -6.97 -9.90 9.02
CA ARG A 47 -7.12 -8.87 8.01
C ARG A 47 -5.88 -8.85 7.15
N ARG A 48 -6.08 -8.72 5.83
CA ARG A 48 -5.01 -8.66 4.84
C ARG A 48 -5.29 -7.55 3.84
N ILE A 49 -4.25 -7.03 3.24
CA ILE A 49 -4.40 -6.34 1.97
C ILE A 49 -4.67 -7.44 0.93
N GLY A 50 -5.87 -7.45 0.33
CA GLY A 50 -6.23 -8.43 -0.69
C GLY A 50 -5.56 -8.09 -2.02
N LYS A 51 -5.72 -6.82 -2.46
CA LYS A 51 -5.13 -6.34 -3.72
C LYS A 51 -4.67 -4.90 -3.58
N ILE A 52 -3.59 -4.57 -4.31
CA ILE A 52 -3.21 -3.19 -4.60
C ILE A 52 -3.26 -3.04 -6.12
N ILE A 53 -4.09 -2.12 -6.58
CA ILE A 53 -4.35 -1.86 -7.99
C ILE A 53 -3.93 -0.43 -8.30
N GLU A 54 -3.10 -0.26 -9.31
CA GLU A 54 -2.74 1.04 -9.87
C GLU A 54 -3.74 1.42 -10.95
N VAL A 55 -4.12 2.69 -10.99
CA VAL A 55 -4.95 3.27 -12.04
C VAL A 55 -4.05 3.90 -13.08
N GLU A 56 -4.08 3.38 -14.31
CA GLU A 56 -3.25 3.83 -15.43
C GLU A 56 -3.99 4.82 -16.32
N GLY A 57 -5.32 4.68 -16.41
CA GLY A 57 -6.14 5.51 -17.25
C GLY A 57 -7.64 5.30 -17.05
N TYR A 58 -8.42 5.93 -17.92
CA TYR A 58 -9.86 5.77 -17.98
C TYR A 58 -10.33 5.66 -19.43
N ASP A 59 -10.87 4.50 -19.78
CA ASP A 59 -11.50 4.25 -21.07
C ASP A 59 -12.93 4.84 -21.08
N LYS A 60 -13.07 5.96 -21.80
CA LYS A 60 -14.35 6.65 -21.93
C LYS A 60 -15.41 5.84 -22.69
N LYS A 61 -14.99 4.98 -23.62
CA LYS A 61 -15.93 4.21 -24.46
C LYS A 61 -16.62 3.12 -23.66
N ASN A 62 -15.86 2.44 -22.82
CA ASN A 62 -16.34 1.31 -22.03
C ASN A 62 -16.69 1.70 -20.58
N ASN A 63 -16.52 2.97 -20.19
CA ASN A 63 -16.71 3.46 -18.83
C ASN A 63 -15.92 2.62 -17.79
N GLN A 64 -14.66 2.34 -18.10
CA GLN A 64 -13.80 1.48 -17.29
C GLN A 64 -12.48 2.16 -16.94
N LEU A 65 -11.95 1.85 -15.74
CA LEU A 65 -10.58 2.20 -15.39
C LEU A 65 -9.63 1.20 -16.05
N GLU A 66 -8.59 1.74 -16.67
CA GLU A 66 -7.41 0.97 -17.07
C GLU A 66 -6.56 0.78 -15.82
N THR A 67 -6.32 -0.48 -15.45
CA THR A 67 -5.72 -0.80 -14.15
C THR A 67 -4.64 -1.87 -14.26
N ASN A 68 -3.64 -1.78 -13.39
CA ASN A 68 -2.62 -2.80 -13.19
C ASN A 68 -2.67 -3.31 -11.73
N THR A 69 -2.90 -4.61 -11.53
CA THR A 69 -2.84 -5.22 -10.20
C THR A 69 -1.39 -5.53 -9.85
N VAL A 70 -0.78 -4.73 -8.98
CA VAL A 70 0.63 -4.87 -8.59
C VAL A 70 0.87 -5.82 -7.43
N PHE A 71 -0.11 -5.96 -6.52
CA PHE A 71 -0.08 -6.93 -5.43
C PHE A 71 -1.40 -7.66 -5.36
N GLU A 72 -1.34 -8.98 -5.22
CA GLU A 72 -2.50 -9.83 -5.01
C GLU A 72 -2.17 -10.88 -3.94
N TRP A 73 -2.97 -10.89 -2.88
CA TRP A 73 -2.81 -11.85 -1.80
C TRP A 73 -3.26 -13.24 -2.24
N MET A 74 -2.44 -14.22 -1.93
CA MET A 74 -2.70 -15.64 -2.20
C MET A 74 -3.02 -16.34 -0.87
N PRO A 75 -4.31 -16.58 -0.54
CA PRO A 75 -4.74 -17.11 0.75
C PRO A 75 -4.09 -18.43 1.13
N ALA A 76 -3.94 -19.34 0.17
CA ALA A 76 -3.39 -20.68 0.38
C ALA A 76 -1.94 -20.67 0.92
N LYS A 77 -1.15 -19.68 0.50
CA LYS A 77 0.27 -19.55 0.87
C LYS A 77 0.52 -18.42 1.86
N ASP A 78 -0.51 -17.61 2.17
CA ASP A 78 -0.41 -16.35 2.92
C ASP A 78 0.75 -15.46 2.42
N SER A 79 0.88 -15.35 1.11
CA SER A 79 1.92 -14.62 0.38
C SER A 79 1.31 -13.72 -0.67
N PHE A 80 2.13 -12.87 -1.28
CA PHE A 80 1.69 -11.97 -2.35
C PHE A 80 2.30 -12.35 -3.67
N ASN A 81 1.48 -12.34 -4.73
CA ASN A 81 1.95 -12.22 -6.10
C ASN A 81 2.24 -10.75 -6.37
N ILE A 82 3.46 -10.43 -6.83
CA ILE A 82 3.94 -9.06 -7.03
C ILE A 82 4.29 -8.89 -8.51
N LYS A 83 3.80 -7.79 -9.09
CA LYS A 83 4.08 -7.40 -10.48
C LYS A 83 4.75 -6.03 -10.53
N ASP A 84 5.22 -5.66 -11.71
CA ASP A 84 5.81 -4.35 -11.95
C ASP A 84 4.81 -3.22 -11.65
N SER A 85 5.34 -2.13 -11.09
CA SER A 85 4.58 -0.96 -10.67
C SER A 85 4.91 0.24 -11.55
N HIS A 86 3.89 0.84 -12.15
CA HIS A 86 3.99 2.11 -12.88
C HIS A 86 4.10 3.29 -11.92
N VAL A 87 3.41 3.22 -10.78
CA VAL A 87 3.46 4.27 -9.75
C VAL A 87 4.86 4.40 -9.17
N ILE A 88 5.57 3.28 -8.95
CA ILE A 88 6.96 3.31 -8.48
C ILE A 88 7.85 4.04 -9.50
N LYS A 89 7.71 3.76 -10.79
CA LYS A 89 8.45 4.47 -11.85
C LYS A 89 8.13 5.96 -11.84
N LYS A 90 6.85 6.33 -11.80
CA LYS A 90 6.39 7.72 -11.73
C LYS A 90 6.93 8.49 -10.51
N ILE A 91 7.04 7.82 -9.36
CA ILE A 91 7.62 8.40 -8.14
C ILE A 91 9.13 8.58 -8.31
N ALA A 92 9.84 7.59 -8.84
CA ALA A 92 11.26 7.65 -9.09
C ALA A 92 11.61 8.82 -10.01
N ASP A 93 10.92 8.95 -11.14
CA ASP A 93 11.09 10.04 -12.11
C ASP A 93 10.87 11.42 -11.47
N ARG A 94 9.80 11.56 -10.67
CA ARG A 94 9.49 12.84 -9.98
C ARG A 94 10.50 13.21 -8.90
N ALA A 95 11.06 12.21 -8.22
CA ALA A 95 12.06 12.41 -7.17
C ALA A 95 13.49 12.54 -7.71
N GLY A 96 13.69 12.33 -9.02
CA GLY A 96 15.02 12.27 -9.62
C GLY A 96 15.82 11.05 -9.15
N TRP A 97 15.16 9.96 -8.77
CA TRP A 97 15.76 8.71 -8.34
C TRP A 97 15.71 7.65 -9.44
N SER A 98 16.67 6.75 -9.43
CA SER A 98 16.54 5.52 -10.18
C SER A 98 15.49 4.59 -9.53
N VAL A 99 14.89 3.70 -10.32
CA VAL A 99 13.98 2.68 -9.79
C VAL A 99 14.67 1.80 -8.74
N SER A 100 15.99 1.54 -8.91
CA SER A 100 16.79 0.79 -7.95
C SER A 100 16.90 1.49 -6.59
N GLU A 101 17.15 2.80 -6.57
CA GLU A 101 17.22 3.60 -5.34
C GLU A 101 15.87 3.59 -4.60
N LEU A 102 14.77 3.72 -5.35
CA LEU A 102 13.45 3.66 -4.76
C LEU A 102 13.14 2.28 -4.19
N HIS A 103 13.54 1.20 -4.86
CA HIS A 103 13.42 -0.16 -4.31
C HIS A 103 14.24 -0.35 -3.03
N GLN A 104 15.46 0.18 -2.98
CA GLN A 104 16.27 0.14 -1.76
C GLN A 104 15.61 0.89 -0.61
N GLU A 105 14.99 2.04 -0.90
CA GLU A 105 14.22 2.79 0.10
C GLU A 105 13.01 1.99 0.61
N LEU A 106 12.25 1.34 -0.27
CA LEU A 106 11.16 0.47 0.12
C LEU A 106 11.64 -0.69 0.99
N MET A 107 12.78 -1.29 0.67
CA MET A 107 13.37 -2.36 1.49
C MET A 107 13.82 -1.86 2.86
N ARG A 108 14.33 -0.63 2.96
CA ARG A 108 14.63 -0.01 4.26
C ARG A 108 13.37 0.12 5.12
N ARG A 109 12.27 0.60 4.55
CA ARG A 109 10.97 0.70 5.26
C ARG A 109 10.45 -0.66 5.71
N VAL A 110 10.51 -1.66 4.83
CA VAL A 110 10.15 -3.05 5.17
C VAL A 110 10.97 -3.57 6.34
N LYS A 111 12.28 -3.28 6.37
CA LYS A 111 13.15 -3.68 7.47
C LYS A 111 12.74 -3.07 8.82
N VAL A 112 12.38 -1.78 8.84
CA VAL A 112 11.89 -1.09 10.03
C VAL A 112 10.55 -1.68 10.50
N LEU A 113 9.60 -1.89 9.59
CA LEU A 113 8.30 -2.49 9.91
C LEU A 113 8.44 -3.91 10.48
N LYS A 114 9.28 -4.74 9.87
CA LYS A 114 9.57 -6.10 10.39
C LYS A 114 10.24 -6.06 11.75
N TRP A 115 11.13 -5.10 11.99
CA TRP A 115 11.77 -4.93 13.29
C TRP A 115 10.76 -4.50 14.36
N MET A 116 9.88 -3.55 14.07
CA MET A 116 8.78 -3.17 14.98
C MET A 116 7.90 -4.37 15.31
N GLN A 117 7.49 -5.14 14.30
CA GLN A 117 6.69 -6.35 14.48
C GLN A 117 7.40 -7.37 15.40
N LYS A 118 8.70 -7.63 15.16
CA LYS A 118 9.48 -8.57 15.96
C LYS A 118 9.61 -8.15 17.43
N ASN A 119 9.65 -6.85 17.69
CA ASN A 119 9.79 -6.29 19.03
C ASN A 119 8.44 -5.93 19.68
N ASN A 120 7.31 -6.41 19.13
CA ASN A 120 5.96 -6.15 19.62
C ASN A 120 5.62 -4.65 19.79
N ILE A 121 6.17 -3.81 18.93
CA ILE A 121 5.87 -2.37 18.92
C ILE A 121 4.58 -2.15 18.11
N HIS A 122 3.47 -2.00 18.84
CA HIS A 122 2.13 -1.86 18.28
C HIS A 122 1.40 -0.61 18.76
N ASN A 123 1.90 0.03 19.83
CA ASN A 123 1.29 1.24 20.35
C ASN A 123 1.45 2.37 19.33
N PHE A 124 0.39 3.15 19.14
CA PHE A 124 0.36 4.25 18.18
C PHE A 124 1.48 5.27 18.41
N ILE A 125 1.75 5.65 19.67
CA ILE A 125 2.77 6.65 20.02
C ILE A 125 4.16 6.12 19.65
N ASP A 126 4.46 4.88 20.01
CA ASP A 126 5.77 4.24 19.74
C ASP A 126 6.01 4.10 18.24
N VAL A 127 5.00 3.63 17.51
CA VAL A 127 5.06 3.52 16.04
C VAL A 127 5.27 4.89 15.39
N ALA A 128 4.54 5.92 15.82
CA ALA A 128 4.69 7.28 15.31
C ALA A 128 6.08 7.83 15.60
N SER A 129 6.63 7.60 16.79
CA SER A 129 7.98 8.03 17.18
C SER A 129 9.06 7.38 16.31
N ILE A 130 8.94 6.09 16.01
CA ILE A 130 9.88 5.38 15.13
C ILE A 130 9.78 5.90 13.69
N ILE A 131 8.57 6.09 13.18
CA ILE A 131 8.37 6.68 11.85
C ILE A 131 8.96 8.09 11.79
N HIS A 132 8.74 8.92 12.80
CA HIS A 132 9.33 10.24 12.88
C HIS A 132 10.87 10.17 12.86
N MET A 133 11.46 9.29 13.70
CA MET A 133 12.92 9.10 13.74
C MET A 133 13.47 8.61 12.39
N TYR A 134 12.73 7.77 11.67
CA TYR A 134 13.11 7.31 10.34
C TYR A 134 13.36 8.46 9.36
N TYR A 135 12.52 9.50 9.41
CA TYR A 135 12.64 10.66 8.51
C TYR A 135 13.62 11.70 8.99
N ILE A 136 13.73 11.92 10.31
CA ILE A 136 14.53 13.01 10.86
C ILE A 136 15.97 12.56 11.16
N ASN A 137 16.15 11.35 11.66
CA ASN A 137 17.46 10.83 12.04
C ASN A 137 17.57 9.31 11.79
N PRO A 138 17.68 8.88 10.52
CA PRO A 138 17.72 7.46 10.16
C PRO A 138 18.94 6.72 10.75
N GLN A 139 20.03 7.45 11.02
CA GLN A 139 21.23 6.87 11.63
C GLN A 139 20.97 6.48 13.10
N GLN A 140 20.37 7.38 13.87
CA GLN A 140 19.97 7.11 15.26
C GLN A 140 19.00 5.92 15.33
N LEU A 141 18.03 5.86 14.42
CA LEU A 141 17.13 4.71 14.35
C LEU A 141 17.89 3.41 14.06
N SER A 142 18.87 3.43 13.15
CA SER A 142 19.68 2.25 12.84
C SER A 142 20.44 1.76 14.08
N THR A 143 21.05 2.66 14.84
CA THR A 143 21.72 2.34 16.10
C THR A 143 20.76 1.77 17.14
N TYR A 144 19.59 2.38 17.30
CA TYR A 144 18.54 1.92 18.21
C TYR A 144 18.03 0.51 17.84
N MET A 145 17.83 0.24 16.56
CA MET A 145 17.43 -1.07 16.06
C MET A 145 18.51 -2.16 16.29
N GLN A 146 19.78 -1.77 16.32
CA GLN A 146 20.91 -2.69 16.60
C GLN A 146 21.01 -3.01 18.10
N SER A 147 20.85 -2.00 18.96
CA SER A 147 20.93 -2.18 20.43
C SER A 147 19.80 -3.07 20.97
N THR A 148 18.64 -3.08 20.33
CA THR A 148 17.48 -3.92 20.71
C THR A 148 17.50 -5.35 20.12
N LYS A 149 18.53 -5.73 19.37
CA LYS A 149 18.72 -7.11 18.86
C LYS A 149 19.28 -8.10 19.89
N GLY A 150 19.59 -7.65 21.07
CA GLY A 150 20.31 -8.42 22.09
C GLY A 150 19.46 -8.98 23.25
N ASN A 151 18.12 -8.87 23.18
CA ASN A 151 17.24 -9.47 24.22
C ASN A 151 16.28 -10.48 23.59
#